data_3a42c7f0ef2507ed3e58052c28c8e0f7
#
_entry.id   3a42c7f0ef2507ed3e58052c28c8e0f7
#
_cell.length_a   1.000
_cell.length_b   1.000
_cell.length_c   1.000
_cell.angle_alpha   90.00
_cell.angle_beta   90.00
_cell.angle_gamma   90.00
#
_symmetry.space_group_name_H-M   'P 1'
#
loop_
_entity.id
_entity.type
_entity.pdbx_description
1 polymer ?
#
loop_
_entity_poly.entity_id
_entity_poly.type
_entity_poly.pdbx_seq_one_letter_code
_entity_poly.pdbx_strand_id
1 'polypeptide(L)'
;MTISPPEREVKAVKIVVDRDPVPTSFEKWGKPGHFSRTLAKGPATTTWVWDLHADAHDFDSHTTDLEDISRKVFSAHFGQLGVIFIWLSGMYFHGARFSNYEAWLSDPTHIKPSAQVVWPIVGQEILNGDVGGGFQGIQITSGFFQLWRGSGITSELQLYSTAIGALICAGLMFFAGWWHYHKAAPKLEWFQNVESMMNHHLAGLLGLGSLSWSAHQIHIALPINTLLDAGVDPKEIPLPHEFMLNRELMAQLYPSFAKGLAPFWSFNWSEYSDFLTFRGGLNPVTGGLWLSDT
;
A
#
# COMPACT_ATOMS: atom_id res chain seq x y z
N MET A 1 53.79 1.53 24.26
CA MET A 1 53.18 0.34 23.63
C MET A 1 51.85 0.77 23.06
N THR A 2 51.77 1.01 21.78
CA THR A 2 50.53 1.27 21.07
C THR A 2 49.91 -0.08 20.71
N ILE A 3 48.79 -0.40 21.34
CA ILE A 3 48.01 -1.59 21.05
C ILE A 3 47.27 -1.25 19.74
N SER A 4 47.66 -1.88 18.64
CA SER A 4 46.88 -1.81 17.42
C SER A 4 45.51 -2.44 17.64
N PRO A 5 44.39 -1.78 17.18
CA PRO A 5 43.08 -2.40 17.30
C PRO A 5 43.07 -3.72 16.49
N PRO A 6 42.37 -4.76 16.96
CA PRO A 6 42.29 -6.01 16.25
C PRO A 6 41.72 -5.76 14.85
N GLU A 7 42.44 -6.26 13.84
CA GLU A 7 41.93 -6.24 12.46
C GLU A 7 40.58 -6.98 12.44
N ARG A 8 39.51 -6.25 12.18
CA ARG A 8 38.21 -6.87 11.91
C ARG A 8 38.35 -7.53 10.52
N GLU A 9 38.38 -8.84 10.49
CA GLU A 9 38.16 -9.59 9.27
C GLU A 9 36.77 -9.21 8.74
N VAL A 10 36.73 -8.38 7.70
CA VAL A 10 35.51 -8.12 6.97
C VAL A 10 35.24 -9.37 6.14
N LYS A 11 34.36 -10.25 6.64
CA LYS A 11 33.86 -11.37 5.85
C LYS A 11 33.18 -10.79 4.62
N ALA A 12 33.67 -11.15 3.43
CA ALA A 12 33.04 -10.78 2.16
C ALA A 12 31.57 -11.24 2.20
N VAL A 13 30.66 -10.32 1.87
CA VAL A 13 29.23 -10.64 1.75
C VAL A 13 29.08 -11.54 0.52
N LYS A 14 28.73 -12.80 0.74
CA LYS A 14 28.46 -13.75 -0.33
C LYS A 14 27.05 -13.51 -0.84
N ILE A 15 26.92 -13.11 -2.09
CA ILE A 15 25.62 -13.03 -2.76
C ILE A 15 25.18 -14.45 -3.11
N VAL A 16 24.07 -14.90 -2.52
CA VAL A 16 23.59 -16.28 -2.63
C VAL A 16 22.40 -16.32 -3.58
N VAL A 17 22.68 -16.21 -4.89
CA VAL A 17 21.69 -16.15 -5.97
C VAL A 17 22.10 -17.12 -7.08
N ASP A 18 21.12 -17.86 -7.59
CA ASP A 18 21.23 -18.66 -8.80
C ASP A 18 20.83 -17.82 -10.01
N ARG A 19 21.75 -17.65 -10.96
CA ARG A 19 21.53 -16.88 -12.19
C ARG A 19 21.00 -17.70 -13.34
N ASP A 20 20.95 -19.02 -13.20
CA ASP A 20 20.44 -19.98 -14.18
C ASP A 20 19.45 -20.95 -13.52
N PRO A 21 18.33 -20.42 -12.97
CA PRO A 21 17.29 -21.25 -12.36
C PRO A 21 16.40 -21.89 -13.42
N VAL A 22 15.13 -22.12 -13.09
CA VAL A 22 14.15 -22.71 -14.00
C VAL A 22 13.94 -21.80 -15.22
N PRO A 23 14.14 -22.28 -16.46
CA PRO A 23 13.92 -21.48 -17.67
C PRO A 23 12.43 -21.09 -17.82
N THR A 24 12.21 -19.89 -18.40
CA THR A 24 10.86 -19.46 -18.77
C THR A 24 10.36 -20.30 -19.95
N SER A 25 9.20 -20.91 -19.81
CA SER A 25 8.56 -21.71 -20.85
C SER A 25 7.05 -21.59 -20.75
N PHE A 26 6.38 -21.50 -21.89
CA PHE A 26 4.91 -21.52 -21.99
C PHE A 26 4.34 -22.92 -22.26
N GLU A 27 5.19 -23.91 -22.51
CA GLU A 27 4.78 -25.27 -22.84
C GLU A 27 3.93 -25.90 -21.73
N LYS A 28 4.30 -25.68 -20.48
CA LYS A 28 3.56 -26.20 -19.31
C LYS A 28 2.18 -25.59 -19.12
N TRP A 29 1.87 -24.46 -19.74
CA TRP A 29 0.55 -23.84 -19.68
C TRP A 29 -0.54 -24.70 -20.31
N GLY A 30 -0.18 -25.49 -21.32
CA GLY A 30 -1.07 -26.47 -21.94
C GLY A 30 -1.16 -27.80 -21.22
N LYS A 31 -0.53 -27.96 -20.06
CA LYS A 31 -0.45 -29.21 -19.29
C LYS A 31 -0.93 -28.98 -17.85
N PRO A 32 -2.26 -28.85 -17.62
CA PRO A 32 -2.80 -28.64 -16.28
C PRO A 32 -2.43 -29.83 -15.37
N GLY A 33 -2.06 -29.50 -14.12
CA GLY A 33 -1.60 -30.50 -13.16
C GLY A 33 -0.13 -30.92 -13.30
N HIS A 34 0.66 -30.24 -14.17
CA HIS A 34 2.08 -30.55 -14.39
C HIS A 34 2.91 -30.54 -13.10
N PHE A 35 2.50 -29.77 -12.09
CA PHE A 35 3.18 -29.62 -10.82
C PHE A 35 3.08 -30.84 -9.90
N SER A 36 2.09 -31.71 -10.11
CA SER A 36 1.85 -32.92 -9.31
C SER A 36 2.05 -34.15 -10.16
N ARG A 37 2.75 -35.16 -9.63
CA ARG A 37 2.94 -36.44 -10.32
C ARG A 37 1.62 -37.13 -10.57
N THR A 38 0.68 -37.06 -9.63
CA THR A 38 -0.63 -37.67 -9.73
C THR A 38 -1.52 -36.96 -10.73
N LEU A 39 -1.57 -35.64 -10.66
CA LEU A 39 -2.41 -34.80 -11.53
C LEU A 39 -1.89 -34.75 -12.96
N ALA A 40 -0.59 -34.86 -13.16
CA ALA A 40 0.04 -34.84 -14.49
C ALA A 40 -0.38 -36.02 -15.38
N LYS A 41 -0.91 -37.10 -14.81
CA LYS A 41 -1.46 -38.26 -15.55
C LYS A 41 -2.74 -37.92 -16.29
N GLY A 42 -3.36 -36.80 -15.99
CA GLY A 42 -4.62 -36.35 -16.57
C GLY A 42 -5.86 -36.87 -15.85
N PRO A 43 -7.03 -36.32 -16.23
CA PRO A 43 -8.29 -36.67 -15.56
C PRO A 43 -8.76 -38.10 -15.85
N ALA A 44 -8.96 -38.88 -14.80
CA ALA A 44 -9.67 -40.15 -14.86
C ALA A 44 -11.13 -40.02 -14.42
N THR A 45 -11.41 -39.08 -13.52
CA THR A 45 -12.75 -38.76 -13.00
C THR A 45 -12.90 -37.26 -12.85
N THR A 46 -14.10 -36.78 -12.57
CA THR A 46 -14.36 -35.35 -12.30
C THR A 46 -13.69 -34.85 -11.02
N THR A 47 -13.32 -35.72 -10.10
CA THR A 47 -12.56 -35.36 -8.89
C THR A 47 -11.20 -34.71 -9.22
N TRP A 48 -10.59 -35.11 -10.33
CA TRP A 48 -9.32 -34.53 -10.78
C TRP A 48 -9.38 -33.01 -10.96
N VAL A 49 -10.50 -32.46 -11.44
CA VAL A 49 -10.68 -31.02 -11.63
C VAL A 49 -10.63 -30.25 -10.30
N TRP A 50 -11.22 -30.87 -9.26
CA TRP A 50 -11.19 -30.27 -7.92
C TRP A 50 -9.80 -30.37 -7.27
N ASP A 51 -9.15 -31.52 -7.42
CA ASP A 51 -7.80 -31.72 -6.91
C ASP A 51 -6.79 -30.78 -7.58
N LEU A 52 -6.95 -30.50 -8.87
CA LEU A 52 -6.14 -29.55 -9.61
C LEU A 52 -6.11 -28.17 -8.94
N HIS A 53 -7.28 -27.68 -8.54
CA HIS A 53 -7.38 -26.37 -7.90
C HIS A 53 -6.99 -26.42 -6.42
N ALA A 54 -7.33 -27.48 -5.72
CA ALA A 54 -7.00 -27.65 -4.31
C ALA A 54 -5.49 -27.73 -4.07
N ASP A 55 -4.75 -28.39 -4.94
CA ASP A 55 -3.31 -28.64 -4.77
C ASP A 55 -2.43 -27.61 -5.49
N ALA A 56 -3.02 -26.68 -6.23
CA ALA A 56 -2.26 -25.73 -7.07
C ALA A 56 -1.22 -24.92 -6.30
N HIS A 57 -1.51 -24.52 -5.08
CA HIS A 57 -0.63 -23.70 -4.23
C HIS A 57 -0.05 -24.48 -3.04
N ASP A 58 -0.26 -25.77 -2.98
CA ASP A 58 0.32 -26.67 -1.97
C ASP A 58 1.73 -27.10 -2.41
N PHE A 59 2.67 -26.16 -2.36
CA PHE A 59 3.99 -26.32 -2.99
C PHE A 59 4.83 -27.44 -2.36
N ASP A 60 4.67 -27.74 -1.09
CA ASP A 60 5.39 -28.81 -0.40
C ASP A 60 4.87 -30.21 -0.79
N SER A 61 3.68 -30.30 -1.39
CA SER A 61 3.20 -31.54 -2.01
C SER A 61 3.74 -31.77 -3.43
N HIS A 62 4.27 -30.71 -4.09
CA HIS A 62 4.79 -30.80 -5.44
C HIS A 62 6.22 -31.34 -5.51
N THR A 63 7.01 -31.07 -4.48
CA THR A 63 8.44 -31.42 -4.38
C THR A 63 8.85 -31.51 -2.93
N THR A 64 9.96 -32.20 -2.66
CA THR A 64 10.61 -32.24 -1.35
C THR A 64 11.80 -31.30 -1.25
N ASP A 65 12.17 -30.66 -2.37
CA ASP A 65 13.27 -29.68 -2.42
C ASP A 65 12.86 -28.38 -1.74
N LEU A 66 13.42 -28.13 -0.56
CA LEU A 66 13.10 -26.96 0.24
C LEU A 66 13.49 -25.63 -0.45
N GLU A 67 14.56 -25.64 -1.26
CA GLU A 67 14.95 -24.47 -2.05
C GLU A 67 13.89 -24.11 -3.09
N ASP A 68 13.37 -25.10 -3.82
CA ASP A 68 12.33 -24.87 -4.82
C ASP A 68 10.99 -24.45 -4.18
N ILE A 69 10.61 -25.06 -3.05
CA ILE A 69 9.43 -24.66 -2.28
C ILE A 69 9.55 -23.18 -1.86
N SER A 70 10.69 -22.79 -1.30
CA SER A 70 10.94 -21.42 -0.85
C SER A 70 10.89 -20.41 -2.00
N ARG A 71 11.45 -20.75 -3.15
CA ARG A 71 11.40 -19.90 -4.36
C ARG A 71 9.98 -19.72 -4.89
N LYS A 72 9.18 -20.79 -4.88
CA LYS A 72 7.76 -20.73 -5.28
C LYS A 72 6.94 -19.83 -4.34
N VAL A 73 7.15 -19.98 -3.04
CA VAL A 73 6.49 -19.13 -2.03
C VAL A 73 6.89 -17.66 -2.22
N PHE A 74 8.15 -17.38 -2.42
CA PHE A 74 8.65 -16.02 -2.65
C PHE A 74 8.02 -15.39 -3.90
N SER A 75 8.02 -16.12 -5.01
CA SER A 75 7.38 -15.66 -6.25
C SER A 75 5.86 -15.48 -6.10
N ALA A 76 5.20 -16.38 -5.38
CA ALA A 76 3.76 -16.29 -5.12
C ALA A 76 3.40 -15.07 -4.27
N HIS A 77 4.26 -14.67 -3.33
CA HIS A 77 4.06 -13.45 -2.55
C HIS A 77 4.11 -12.20 -3.42
N PHE A 78 5.01 -12.12 -4.41
CA PHE A 78 4.98 -11.04 -5.41
C PHE A 78 3.67 -11.04 -6.20
N GLY A 79 3.18 -12.21 -6.60
CA GLY A 79 1.89 -12.34 -7.29
C GLY A 79 0.73 -11.81 -6.45
N GLN A 80 0.69 -12.14 -5.17
CA GLN A 80 -0.32 -11.62 -4.24
C GLN A 80 -0.26 -10.11 -4.11
N LEU A 81 0.94 -9.54 -3.97
CA LEU A 81 1.12 -8.09 -3.94
C LEU A 81 0.65 -7.44 -5.25
N GLY A 82 0.94 -8.06 -6.40
CA GLY A 82 0.45 -7.61 -7.69
C GLY A 82 -1.07 -7.54 -7.75
N VAL A 83 -1.75 -8.56 -7.27
CA VAL A 83 -3.24 -8.59 -7.21
C VAL A 83 -3.77 -7.50 -6.27
N ILE A 84 -3.15 -7.30 -5.11
CA ILE A 84 -3.55 -6.25 -4.17
C ILE A 84 -3.40 -4.86 -4.84
N PHE A 85 -2.31 -4.60 -5.55
CA PHE A 85 -2.11 -3.33 -6.26
C PHE A 85 -3.10 -3.12 -7.41
N ILE A 86 -3.50 -4.18 -8.13
CA ILE A 86 -4.57 -4.07 -9.13
C ILE A 86 -5.89 -3.70 -8.46
N TRP A 87 -6.23 -4.34 -7.36
CA TRP A 87 -7.42 -4.00 -6.59
C TRP A 87 -7.41 -2.54 -6.13
N LEU A 88 -6.31 -2.08 -5.53
CA LEU A 88 -6.16 -0.69 -5.11
C LEU A 88 -6.26 0.28 -6.29
N SER A 89 -5.61 -0.04 -7.41
CA SER A 89 -5.72 0.75 -8.63
C SER A 89 -7.17 0.90 -9.07
N GLY A 90 -7.95 -0.17 -9.04
CA GLY A 90 -9.37 -0.15 -9.35
C GLY A 90 -10.18 0.73 -8.41
N MET A 91 -9.90 0.65 -7.09
CA MET A 91 -10.60 1.49 -6.10
C MET A 91 -10.33 2.97 -6.35
N TYR A 92 -9.09 3.37 -6.56
CA TYR A 92 -8.72 4.75 -6.87
C TYR A 92 -9.24 5.20 -8.23
N PHE A 93 -9.22 4.33 -9.24
CA PHE A 93 -9.74 4.65 -10.57
C PHE A 93 -11.26 4.88 -10.57
N HIS A 94 -12.00 4.04 -9.83
CA HIS A 94 -13.43 4.23 -9.67
C HIS A 94 -13.74 5.54 -8.92
N GLY A 95 -12.94 5.88 -7.95
CA GLY A 95 -13.03 7.19 -7.29
C GLY A 95 -12.74 8.36 -8.23
N ALA A 96 -11.81 8.19 -9.16
CA ALA A 96 -11.44 9.22 -10.13
C ALA A 96 -12.48 9.42 -11.24
N ARG A 97 -13.20 8.36 -11.64
CA ARG A 97 -14.04 8.39 -12.86
C ARG A 97 -15.53 8.16 -12.62
N PHE A 98 -15.90 7.50 -11.52
CA PHE A 98 -17.26 7.05 -11.29
C PHE A 98 -17.76 7.42 -9.89
N SER A 99 -17.36 8.59 -9.40
CA SER A 99 -17.64 8.97 -8.02
C SER A 99 -18.13 10.41 -7.88
N ASN A 100 -18.68 10.70 -6.71
CA ASN A 100 -19.03 12.04 -6.25
C ASN A 100 -18.03 12.55 -5.19
N TYR A 101 -16.78 12.15 -5.26
CA TYR A 101 -15.79 12.46 -4.23
C TYR A 101 -15.58 13.97 -4.03
N GLU A 102 -15.45 14.75 -5.10
CA GLU A 102 -15.26 16.20 -4.98
C GLU A 102 -16.51 16.89 -4.39
N ALA A 103 -17.70 16.48 -4.79
CA ALA A 103 -18.92 16.97 -4.18
C ALA A 103 -19.03 16.57 -2.69
N TRP A 104 -18.67 15.34 -2.37
CA TRP A 104 -18.65 14.84 -1.01
C TRP A 104 -17.68 15.63 -0.11
N LEU A 105 -16.51 16.02 -0.62
CA LEU A 105 -15.56 16.86 0.14
C LEU A 105 -16.17 18.19 0.59
N SER A 106 -17.06 18.78 -0.21
CA SER A 106 -17.70 20.05 0.11
C SER A 106 -18.81 19.92 1.18
N ASP A 107 -19.41 18.73 1.29
CA ASP A 107 -20.46 18.47 2.28
C ASP A 107 -20.47 16.98 2.71
N PRO A 108 -19.46 16.55 3.48
CA PRO A 108 -19.30 15.14 3.82
C PRO A 108 -20.35 14.60 4.80
N THR A 109 -21.08 15.48 5.48
CA THR A 109 -22.12 15.07 6.46
C THR A 109 -23.46 14.78 5.80
N HIS A 110 -23.76 15.34 4.64
CA HIS A 110 -25.03 15.18 3.94
C HIS A 110 -24.94 14.37 2.66
N ILE A 111 -23.83 14.47 1.91
CA ILE A 111 -23.63 13.71 0.69
C ILE A 111 -23.14 12.30 1.03
N LYS A 112 -23.79 11.30 0.47
CA LYS A 112 -23.43 9.89 0.66
C LYS A 112 -22.29 9.52 -0.32
N PRO A 113 -21.22 8.87 0.17
CA PRO A 113 -20.12 8.48 -0.72
C PRO A 113 -20.54 7.41 -1.73
N SER A 114 -20.25 7.62 -3.00
CA SER A 114 -20.51 6.66 -4.08
C SER A 114 -19.36 6.66 -5.08
N ALA A 115 -18.93 5.47 -5.47
CA ALA A 115 -17.89 5.25 -6.48
C ALA A 115 -18.22 4.06 -7.38
N GLN A 116 -19.50 3.77 -7.55
CA GLN A 116 -19.99 2.68 -8.35
C GLN A 116 -21.27 3.10 -9.08
N VAL A 117 -21.27 2.94 -10.40
CA VAL A 117 -22.42 3.22 -11.25
C VAL A 117 -22.68 2.00 -12.10
N VAL A 118 -23.91 1.53 -12.15
CA VAL A 118 -24.31 0.43 -13.02
C VAL A 118 -24.83 0.95 -14.36
N TRP A 119 -24.60 0.19 -15.42
CA TRP A 119 -25.16 0.51 -16.74
C TRP A 119 -26.69 0.43 -16.74
N PRO A 120 -27.36 1.30 -17.50
CA PRO A 120 -28.82 1.29 -17.61
C PRO A 120 -29.28 0.19 -18.58
N ILE A 121 -29.22 -1.05 -18.11
CA ILE A 121 -29.64 -2.23 -18.86
C ILE A 121 -30.46 -3.15 -17.97
N VAL A 122 -31.41 -3.84 -18.55
CA VAL A 122 -32.29 -4.83 -17.89
C VAL A 122 -33.02 -4.33 -16.64
N GLY A 123 -33.21 -3.01 -16.53
CA GLY A 123 -33.87 -2.37 -15.38
C GLY A 123 -32.97 -2.19 -14.16
N GLN A 124 -31.68 -2.50 -14.25
CA GLN A 124 -30.76 -2.38 -13.09
C GLN A 124 -30.40 -0.92 -12.75
N GLU A 125 -30.70 0.05 -13.61
CA GLU A 125 -30.49 1.47 -13.33
C GLU A 125 -31.20 1.98 -12.07
N ILE A 126 -32.17 1.26 -11.60
CA ILE A 126 -32.83 1.52 -10.29
C ILE A 126 -31.85 1.47 -9.13
N LEU A 127 -30.73 0.74 -9.28
CA LEU A 127 -29.66 0.66 -8.27
C LEU A 127 -28.84 1.93 -8.18
N ASN A 128 -28.85 2.77 -9.24
CA ASN A 128 -28.23 4.09 -9.22
C ASN A 128 -29.10 5.07 -8.41
N GLY A 129 -29.10 4.95 -7.11
CA GLY A 129 -29.84 5.81 -6.21
C GLY A 129 -29.26 7.22 -6.14
N ASP A 130 -30.08 8.18 -5.70
CA ASP A 130 -29.63 9.53 -5.44
C ASP A 130 -28.81 9.58 -4.16
N VAL A 131 -27.48 9.73 -4.31
CA VAL A 131 -26.54 9.80 -3.17
C VAL A 131 -26.20 11.24 -2.78
N GLY A 132 -26.67 12.22 -3.55
CA GLY A 132 -26.35 13.62 -3.33
C GLY A 132 -25.19 14.13 -4.18
N GLY A 133 -24.98 15.45 -4.17
CA GLY A 133 -23.96 16.08 -4.98
C GLY A 133 -24.25 16.06 -6.48
N GLY A 134 -25.51 15.86 -6.89
CA GLY A 134 -25.87 15.73 -8.29
C GLY A 134 -25.44 14.41 -8.91
N PHE A 135 -25.16 13.38 -8.12
CA PHE A 135 -24.66 12.08 -8.54
C PHE A 135 -25.67 10.97 -8.26
N GLN A 136 -25.79 10.05 -9.20
CA GLN A 136 -26.59 8.83 -9.05
C GLN A 136 -25.69 7.61 -9.15
N GLY A 137 -25.69 6.78 -8.13
CA GLY A 137 -24.84 5.60 -8.05
C GLY A 137 -25.14 4.75 -6.81
N ILE A 138 -24.33 3.75 -6.61
CA ILE A 138 -24.41 2.87 -5.45
C ILE A 138 -23.56 3.46 -4.33
N GLN A 139 -24.18 3.63 -3.16
CA GLN A 139 -23.47 4.09 -1.97
C GLN A 139 -22.41 3.06 -1.55
N ILE A 140 -21.19 3.53 -1.26
CA ILE A 140 -20.11 2.71 -0.74
C ILE A 140 -19.96 2.93 0.78
N THR A 141 -19.59 1.86 1.49
CA THR A 141 -19.38 1.85 2.95
C THR A 141 -17.98 1.37 3.34
N SER A 142 -17.07 1.28 2.38
CA SER A 142 -15.71 0.81 2.58
C SER A 142 -14.79 1.81 3.29
N GLY A 143 -15.16 3.09 3.29
CA GLY A 143 -14.39 4.15 3.94
C GLY A 143 -13.30 4.77 3.08
N PHE A 144 -13.25 4.51 1.77
CA PHE A 144 -12.25 5.09 0.88
C PHE A 144 -12.32 6.61 0.82
N PHE A 145 -13.51 7.22 0.85
CA PHE A 145 -13.64 8.67 0.84
C PHE A 145 -13.03 9.30 2.10
N GLN A 146 -13.30 8.70 3.25
CA GLN A 146 -12.72 9.12 4.52
C GLN A 146 -11.18 8.94 4.52
N LEU A 147 -10.69 7.82 3.99
CA LEU A 147 -9.26 7.57 3.82
C LEU A 147 -8.61 8.62 2.93
N TRP A 148 -9.20 8.93 1.79
CA TRP A 148 -8.66 9.91 0.85
C TRP A 148 -8.65 11.32 1.44
N ARG A 149 -9.74 11.71 2.10
CA ARG A 149 -9.80 12.99 2.81
C ARG A 149 -8.73 13.07 3.89
N GLY A 150 -8.63 12.05 4.72
CA GLY A 150 -7.62 11.96 5.76
C GLY A 150 -6.18 11.99 5.26
N SER A 151 -5.95 11.54 4.04
CA SER A 151 -4.63 11.56 3.36
C SER A 151 -4.32 12.89 2.68
N GLY A 152 -5.29 13.80 2.57
CA GLY A 152 -5.11 15.11 1.94
C GLY A 152 -5.43 15.14 0.45
N ILE A 153 -6.17 14.16 -0.08
CA ILE A 153 -6.61 14.14 -1.47
C ILE A 153 -7.80 15.08 -1.64
N THR A 154 -7.71 16.04 -2.57
CA THR A 154 -8.73 17.05 -2.82
C THR A 154 -9.29 17.05 -4.25
N SER A 155 -8.75 16.21 -5.13
CA SER A 155 -9.17 16.18 -6.54
C SER A 155 -9.19 14.76 -7.11
N GLU A 156 -10.03 14.57 -8.12
CA GLU A 156 -10.10 13.32 -8.88
C GLU A 156 -8.81 13.06 -9.69
N LEU A 157 -8.08 14.13 -10.07
CA LEU A 157 -6.79 13.98 -10.72
C LEU A 157 -5.78 13.24 -9.82
N GLN A 158 -5.77 13.55 -8.52
CA GLN A 158 -4.89 12.86 -7.56
C GLN A 158 -5.28 11.39 -7.40
N LEU A 159 -6.57 11.08 -7.42
CA LEU A 159 -7.06 9.70 -7.41
C LEU A 159 -6.65 8.95 -8.67
N TYR A 160 -6.79 9.58 -9.83
CA TYR A 160 -6.38 8.99 -11.11
C TYR A 160 -4.86 8.71 -11.14
N SER A 161 -4.06 9.68 -10.72
CA SER A 161 -2.60 9.53 -10.66
C SER A 161 -2.17 8.38 -9.74
N THR A 162 -2.84 8.24 -8.60
CA THR A 162 -2.60 7.14 -7.67
C THR A 162 -3.00 5.79 -8.27
N ALA A 163 -4.13 5.74 -8.98
CA ALA A 163 -4.58 4.53 -9.67
C ALA A 163 -3.57 4.04 -10.71
N ILE A 164 -3.02 4.96 -11.51
CA ILE A 164 -1.98 4.64 -12.50
C ILE A 164 -0.70 4.18 -11.82
N GLY A 165 -0.27 4.86 -10.75
CA GLY A 165 0.90 4.46 -9.97
C GLY A 165 0.75 3.06 -9.36
N ALA A 166 -0.41 2.74 -8.80
CA ALA A 166 -0.71 1.42 -8.27
C ALA A 166 -0.69 0.33 -9.36
N LEU A 167 -1.21 0.64 -10.56
CA LEU A 167 -1.19 -0.28 -11.69
C LEU A 167 0.24 -0.58 -12.16
N ILE A 168 1.10 0.44 -12.21
CA ILE A 168 2.52 0.27 -12.52
C ILE A 168 3.19 -0.60 -11.46
N CYS A 169 2.91 -0.36 -10.17
CA CYS A 169 3.43 -1.18 -9.07
C CYS A 169 2.97 -2.64 -9.20
N ALA A 170 1.74 -2.88 -9.61
CA ALA A 170 1.24 -4.23 -9.87
C ALA A 170 2.08 -4.94 -10.95
N GLY A 171 2.33 -4.27 -12.06
CA GLY A 171 3.19 -4.80 -13.13
C GLY A 171 4.60 -5.10 -12.65
N LEU A 172 5.18 -4.21 -11.83
CA LEU A 172 6.50 -4.43 -11.25
C LEU A 172 6.52 -5.62 -10.28
N MET A 173 5.45 -5.83 -9.52
CA MET A 173 5.35 -6.99 -8.62
C MET A 173 5.28 -8.30 -9.40
N PHE A 174 4.45 -8.39 -10.44
CA PHE A 174 4.41 -9.58 -11.30
C PHE A 174 5.74 -9.82 -12.01
N PHE A 175 6.38 -8.76 -12.50
CA PHE A 175 7.71 -8.85 -13.07
C PHE A 175 8.74 -9.38 -12.05
N ALA A 176 8.72 -8.88 -10.82
CA ALA A 176 9.62 -9.32 -9.77
C ALA A 176 9.42 -10.80 -9.42
N GLY A 177 8.18 -11.28 -9.39
CA GLY A 177 7.87 -12.70 -9.19
C GLY A 177 8.45 -13.59 -10.29
N TRP A 178 8.28 -13.18 -11.54
CA TRP A 178 8.90 -13.87 -12.66
C TRP A 178 10.42 -13.83 -12.58
N TRP A 179 11.00 -12.66 -12.30
CA TRP A 179 12.46 -12.48 -12.23
C TRP A 179 13.10 -13.36 -11.15
N HIS A 180 12.53 -13.37 -9.95
CA HIS A 180 13.08 -14.11 -8.81
C HIS A 180 12.84 -15.62 -8.86
N TYR A 181 12.06 -16.09 -9.79
CA TYR A 181 11.91 -17.52 -10.04
C TYR A 181 12.67 -17.98 -11.28
N HIS A 182 12.75 -17.17 -12.34
CA HIS A 182 13.24 -17.55 -13.65
C HIS A 182 14.61 -16.93 -14.04
N LYS A 183 15.07 -15.89 -13.34
CA LYS A 183 16.30 -15.16 -13.73
C LYS A 183 17.30 -15.00 -12.59
N ALA A 184 16.84 -14.72 -11.39
CA ALA A 184 17.70 -14.53 -10.22
C ALA A 184 17.00 -15.10 -8.99
N ALA A 185 17.07 -16.42 -8.85
CA ALA A 185 16.41 -17.14 -7.77
C ALA A 185 17.35 -17.26 -6.56
N PRO A 186 16.92 -16.83 -5.37
CA PRO A 186 17.73 -16.95 -4.18
C PRO A 186 18.02 -18.41 -3.83
N LYS A 187 19.20 -18.66 -3.29
CA LYS A 187 19.56 -19.95 -2.70
C LYS A 187 18.83 -20.15 -1.37
N LEU A 188 18.74 -21.39 -0.90
CA LEU A 188 18.12 -21.70 0.40
C LEU A 188 18.76 -20.92 1.55
N GLU A 189 20.08 -20.73 1.54
CA GLU A 189 20.81 -19.96 2.55
C GLU A 189 20.29 -18.51 2.67
N TRP A 190 19.87 -17.91 1.56
CA TRP A 190 19.31 -16.56 1.57
C TRP A 190 17.99 -16.51 2.36
N PHE A 191 17.12 -17.49 2.16
CA PHE A 191 15.85 -17.58 2.89
C PHE A 191 16.05 -17.90 4.38
N GLN A 192 17.14 -18.58 4.72
CA GLN A 192 17.48 -18.95 6.10
C GLN A 192 18.17 -17.84 6.89
N ASN A 193 18.56 -16.76 6.23
CA ASN A 193 19.12 -15.59 6.90
C ASN A 193 18.01 -14.73 7.51
N VAL A 194 17.43 -15.25 8.60
CA VAL A 194 16.26 -14.64 9.24
C VAL A 194 16.62 -13.36 10.00
N GLU A 195 17.85 -13.21 10.46
CA GLU A 195 18.33 -11.98 11.12
C GLU A 195 18.28 -10.80 10.17
N SER A 196 18.80 -10.95 8.96
CA SER A 196 18.73 -9.91 7.92
C SER A 196 17.29 -9.63 7.51
N MET A 197 16.47 -10.66 7.36
CA MET A 197 15.04 -10.54 7.05
C MET A 197 14.32 -9.71 8.11
N MET A 198 14.51 -10.03 9.38
CA MET A 198 13.91 -9.29 10.50
C MET A 198 14.40 -7.85 10.55
N ASN A 199 15.70 -7.62 10.39
CA ASN A 199 16.25 -6.28 10.37
C ASN A 199 15.64 -5.40 9.28
N HIS A 200 15.48 -5.93 8.07
CA HIS A 200 14.90 -5.19 6.94
C HIS A 200 13.40 -4.99 7.09
N HIS A 201 12.66 -5.98 7.57
CA HIS A 201 11.22 -5.84 7.77
C HIS A 201 10.88 -4.92 8.94
N LEU A 202 11.67 -4.93 10.03
CA LEU A 202 11.47 -4.02 11.16
C LEU A 202 11.90 -2.60 10.83
N ALA A 203 13.11 -2.42 10.33
CA ALA A 203 13.64 -1.09 10.04
C ALA A 203 13.14 -0.54 8.70
N GLY A 204 13.21 -1.32 7.64
CA GLY A 204 12.86 -0.89 6.28
C GLY A 204 11.36 -0.79 6.03
N LEU A 205 10.61 -1.77 6.45
CA LEU A 205 9.16 -1.80 6.22
C LEU A 205 8.39 -1.04 7.30
N LEU A 206 8.52 -1.45 8.57
CA LEU A 206 7.75 -0.85 9.65
C LEU A 206 8.31 0.51 10.09
N GLY A 207 9.62 0.62 10.27
CA GLY A 207 10.26 1.86 10.72
C GLY A 207 10.16 2.97 9.68
N LEU A 208 10.69 2.74 8.48
CA LEU A 208 10.63 3.73 7.40
C LEU A 208 9.20 3.99 6.93
N GLY A 209 8.34 2.98 6.91
CA GLY A 209 6.92 3.15 6.59
C GLY A 209 6.19 4.05 7.58
N SER A 210 6.42 3.88 8.87
CA SER A 210 5.86 4.73 9.92
C SER A 210 6.35 6.17 9.84
N LEU A 211 7.65 6.36 9.60
CA LEU A 211 8.23 7.69 9.42
C LEU A 211 7.72 8.38 8.16
N SER A 212 7.57 7.64 7.05
CA SER A 212 7.02 8.18 5.81
C SER A 212 5.58 8.63 5.98
N TRP A 213 4.76 7.83 6.67
CA TRP A 213 3.37 8.22 6.93
C TRP A 213 3.26 9.42 7.87
N SER A 214 4.04 9.45 8.95
CA SER A 214 4.07 10.59 9.86
C SER A 214 4.47 11.89 9.15
N ALA A 215 5.50 11.83 8.30
CA ALA A 215 5.93 12.98 7.51
C ALA A 215 4.86 13.42 6.50
N HIS A 216 4.20 12.46 5.82
CA HIS A 216 3.08 12.76 4.95
C HIS A 216 1.94 13.46 5.70
N GLN A 217 1.61 12.97 6.88
CA GLN A 217 0.60 13.59 7.73
C GLN A 217 0.95 15.05 8.06
N ILE A 218 2.16 15.30 8.55
CA ILE A 218 2.60 16.62 8.97
C ILE A 218 2.69 17.60 7.80
N HIS A 219 3.25 17.16 6.68
CA HIS A 219 3.56 18.05 5.55
C HIS A 219 2.42 18.19 4.54
N ILE A 220 1.52 17.24 4.44
CA ILE A 220 0.49 17.18 3.41
C ILE A 220 -0.92 17.13 4.02
N ALA A 221 -1.23 16.07 4.76
CA ALA A 221 -2.60 15.82 5.22
C ALA A 221 -3.06 16.86 6.24
N LEU A 222 -2.22 17.19 7.19
CA LEU A 222 -2.55 18.09 8.29
C LEU A 222 -2.92 19.50 7.81
N PRO A 223 -2.10 20.21 6.99
CA PRO A 223 -2.49 21.53 6.50
C PRO A 223 -3.74 21.49 5.62
N ILE A 224 -3.89 20.50 4.77
CA ILE A 224 -5.06 20.39 3.90
C ILE A 224 -6.31 20.14 4.73
N ASN A 225 -6.29 19.22 5.68
CA ASN A 225 -7.44 18.91 6.52
C ASN A 225 -7.80 20.07 7.47
N THR A 226 -6.83 20.84 7.93
CA THR A 226 -7.09 22.05 8.72
C THR A 226 -7.92 23.04 7.93
N LEU A 227 -7.60 23.23 6.65
CA LEU A 227 -8.36 24.13 5.78
C LEU A 227 -9.74 23.54 5.43
N LEU A 228 -9.83 22.26 5.16
CA LEU A 228 -11.13 21.59 4.93
C LEU A 228 -12.06 21.69 6.14
N ASP A 229 -11.55 21.44 7.33
CA ASP A 229 -12.33 21.52 8.58
C ASP A 229 -12.77 22.95 8.90
N ALA A 230 -12.02 23.94 8.44
CA ALA A 230 -12.39 25.36 8.54
C ALA A 230 -13.43 25.79 7.49
N GLY A 231 -13.85 24.90 6.60
CA GLY A 231 -14.87 25.16 5.59
C GLY A 231 -14.34 25.80 4.32
N VAL A 232 -13.03 25.80 4.08
CA VAL A 232 -12.43 26.28 2.82
C VAL A 232 -12.85 25.38 1.67
N ASP A 233 -13.24 26.00 0.54
CA ASP A 233 -13.57 25.23 -0.67
C ASP A 233 -12.38 24.38 -1.09
N PRO A 234 -12.54 23.07 -1.31
CA PRO A 234 -11.46 22.20 -1.77
C PRO A 234 -10.69 22.70 -2.99
N LYS A 235 -11.34 23.42 -3.89
CA LYS A 235 -10.71 24.00 -5.09
C LYS A 235 -9.78 25.18 -4.78
N GLU A 236 -9.96 25.83 -3.63
CA GLU A 236 -9.16 26.97 -3.20
C GLU A 236 -8.01 26.57 -2.29
N ILE A 237 -7.95 25.29 -1.87
CA ILE A 237 -6.86 24.80 -1.05
C ILE A 237 -5.60 24.69 -1.90
N PRO A 238 -4.45 25.21 -1.41
CA PRO A 238 -3.18 25.06 -2.10
C PRO A 238 -2.84 23.60 -2.38
N LEU A 239 -2.14 23.33 -3.46
CA LEU A 239 -1.68 21.98 -3.80
C LEU A 239 -0.64 21.49 -2.79
N PRO A 240 -0.51 20.17 -2.57
CA PRO A 240 0.38 19.62 -1.53
C PRO A 240 1.82 20.13 -1.60
N HIS A 241 2.38 20.24 -2.82
CA HIS A 241 3.76 20.70 -3.00
C HIS A 241 3.95 22.17 -2.64
N GLU A 242 2.92 22.99 -2.66
CA GLU A 242 2.99 24.40 -2.25
C GLU A 242 3.26 24.51 -0.76
N PHE A 243 2.69 23.65 0.07
CA PHE A 243 2.99 23.58 1.50
C PHE A 243 4.44 23.15 1.76
N MET A 244 4.94 22.21 0.97
CA MET A 244 6.31 21.69 1.10
C MET A 244 7.37 22.68 0.66
N LEU A 245 7.08 23.52 -0.34
CA LEU A 245 8.03 24.44 -0.94
C LEU A 245 7.96 25.86 -0.33
N ASN A 246 6.96 26.14 0.48
CA ASN A 246 6.73 27.46 1.04
C ASN A 246 6.54 27.39 2.55
N ARG A 247 7.63 27.63 3.30
CA ARG A 247 7.60 27.66 4.77
C ARG A 247 6.65 28.72 5.30
N GLU A 248 6.52 29.86 4.65
CA GLU A 248 5.64 30.94 5.08
C GLU A 248 4.18 30.51 5.03
N LEU A 249 3.79 29.76 4.01
CA LEU A 249 2.45 29.21 3.89
C LEU A 249 2.14 28.23 5.04
N MET A 250 3.07 27.34 5.36
CA MET A 250 2.93 26.44 6.52
C MET A 250 2.92 27.23 7.83
N ALA A 251 3.74 28.25 7.98
CA ALA A 251 3.80 29.05 9.19
C ALA A 251 2.53 29.88 9.44
N GLN A 252 1.73 30.15 8.42
CA GLN A 252 0.41 30.80 8.57
C GLN A 252 -0.57 29.88 9.30
N LEU A 253 -0.51 28.58 9.07
CA LEU A 253 -1.35 27.58 9.75
C LEU A 253 -0.73 27.11 11.07
N TYR A 254 0.57 26.90 11.07
CA TYR A 254 1.35 26.39 12.19
C TYR A 254 2.58 27.28 12.40
N PRO A 255 2.48 28.30 13.27
CA PRO A 255 3.56 29.27 13.47
C PRO A 255 4.91 28.69 13.86
N SER A 256 4.93 27.52 14.50
CA SER A 256 6.17 26.83 14.89
C SER A 256 7.04 26.42 13.70
N PHE A 257 6.47 26.30 12.49
CA PHE A 257 7.24 26.04 11.29
C PHE A 257 8.23 27.16 10.94
N ALA A 258 7.97 28.38 11.37
CA ALA A 258 8.92 29.48 11.20
C ALA A 258 10.25 29.26 11.95
N LYS A 259 10.23 28.44 13.00
CA LYS A 259 11.43 28.09 13.78
C LYS A 259 12.28 27.00 13.13
N GLY A 260 11.77 26.35 12.06
CA GLY A 260 12.45 25.26 11.37
C GLY A 260 12.75 24.06 12.28
N LEU A 261 13.89 23.43 12.10
CA LEU A 261 14.31 22.24 12.85
C LEU A 261 15.10 22.56 14.13
N ALA A 262 15.27 23.83 14.50
CA ALA A 262 15.99 24.20 15.72
C ALA A 262 15.38 23.57 16.98
N PRO A 263 14.05 23.57 17.18
CA PRO A 263 13.43 22.88 18.31
C PRO A 263 13.62 21.37 18.29
N PHE A 264 13.69 20.76 17.12
CA PHE A 264 13.90 19.30 16.98
C PHE A 264 15.30 18.91 17.47
N TRP A 265 16.33 19.58 17.01
CA TRP A 265 17.72 19.28 17.36
C TRP A 265 18.09 19.69 18.79
N SER A 266 17.38 20.66 19.36
CA SER A 266 17.58 21.07 20.77
C SER A 266 16.73 20.29 21.75
N PHE A 267 16.00 19.27 21.32
CA PHE A 267 15.04 18.49 22.13
C PHE A 267 13.98 19.38 22.82
N ASN A 268 13.65 20.51 22.21
CA ASN A 268 12.59 21.40 22.67
C ASN A 268 11.30 21.18 21.86
N TRP A 269 10.79 19.95 21.85
CA TRP A 269 9.69 19.52 20.99
C TRP A 269 8.34 20.13 21.37
N SER A 270 8.19 20.61 22.60
CA SER A 270 7.00 21.32 23.03
C SER A 270 6.68 22.57 22.20
N GLU A 271 7.68 23.13 21.51
CA GLU A 271 7.50 24.23 20.58
C GLU A 271 6.66 23.85 19.34
N TYR A 272 6.54 22.56 19.05
CA TYR A 272 5.71 22.04 17.95
C TYR A 272 4.28 21.69 18.37
N SER A 273 3.84 22.15 19.53
CA SER A 273 2.51 21.80 20.08
C SER A 273 1.34 22.38 19.29
N ASP A 274 1.57 23.26 18.33
CA ASP A 274 0.53 23.81 17.44
C ASP A 274 0.09 22.79 16.35
N PHE A 275 0.91 21.81 16.04
CA PHE A 275 0.56 20.74 15.10
C PHE A 275 0.82 19.33 15.63
N LEU A 276 1.60 19.17 16.71
CA LEU A 276 1.82 17.91 17.40
C LEU A 276 1.15 17.95 18.76
N THR A 277 0.41 16.90 19.09
CA THR A 277 -0.16 16.73 20.43
C THR A 277 0.64 15.69 21.21
N PHE A 278 1.26 16.12 22.30
CA PHE A 278 1.93 15.23 23.25
C PHE A 278 1.00 14.72 24.35
N ARG A 279 -0.31 14.95 24.22
CA ARG A 279 -1.31 14.47 25.14
C ARG A 279 -1.83 13.12 24.66
N GLY A 280 -1.46 12.06 25.40
CA GLY A 280 -2.14 10.79 25.33
C GLY A 280 -3.24 10.72 26.39
N GLY A 281 -4.26 9.90 26.20
CA GLY A 281 -5.30 9.71 27.19
C GLY A 281 -6.33 8.69 26.74
N LEU A 282 -7.27 8.36 27.65
CA LEU A 282 -8.42 7.52 27.36
C LEU A 282 -9.58 8.41 26.93
N ASN A 283 -10.25 8.02 25.85
CA ASN A 283 -11.51 8.63 25.46
C ASN A 283 -12.57 8.34 26.55
N PRO A 284 -13.17 9.35 27.17
CA PRO A 284 -14.11 9.14 28.28
C PRO A 284 -15.43 8.45 27.86
N VAL A 285 -15.74 8.44 26.56
CA VAL A 285 -16.96 7.82 26.02
C VAL A 285 -16.75 6.38 25.61
N THR A 286 -15.66 6.10 24.89
CA THR A 286 -15.39 4.77 24.32
C THR A 286 -14.40 3.94 25.14
N GLY A 287 -13.68 4.53 26.08
CA GLY A 287 -12.60 3.89 26.83
C GLY A 287 -11.38 3.59 25.99
N GLY A 288 -11.34 3.97 24.71
CA GLY A 288 -10.21 3.80 23.80
C GLY A 288 -9.13 4.84 24.03
N LEU A 289 -7.93 4.53 23.57
CA LEU A 289 -6.82 5.49 23.57
C LEU A 289 -7.13 6.66 22.62
N TRP A 290 -7.02 7.84 23.15
CA TRP A 290 -6.97 9.07 22.37
C TRP A 290 -5.58 9.18 21.77
N LEU A 291 -5.47 9.09 20.53
CA LEU A 291 -4.38 9.70 19.80
C LEU A 291 -4.93 11.02 19.26
N SER A 292 -4.07 12.03 19.23
CA SER A 292 -4.42 13.34 18.67
C SER A 292 -5.24 13.23 17.39
N ASP A 293 -6.20 14.13 17.18
CA ASP A 293 -6.97 14.29 15.94
C ASP A 293 -6.13 14.82 14.77
N THR A 294 -4.84 14.74 14.88
CA THR A 294 -3.89 15.07 13.80
C THR A 294 -3.62 13.86 12.92
#